data_cb31eb971f69913f027b41896782988e
#
_entry.id   cb31eb971f69913f027b41896782988e
#
_cell.length_a   1.000
_cell.length_b   1.000
_cell.length_c   1.000
_cell.angle_alpha   90.00
_cell.angle_beta   90.00
_cell.angle_gamma   90.00
#
_symmetry.space_group_name_H-M   'P 1'
#
loop_
_entity.id
_entity.type
_entity.pdbx_description
1 polymer ?
#
loop_
_entity_poly.entity_id
_entity_poly.type
_entity_poly.pdbx_seq_one_letter_code
_entity_poly.pdbx_strand_id
1 'polypeptide(L)'
;MLTLIENGEVYAPAPAGRQSVLVVGGRVGKMGAVDRRAVEATGLELEVIDATGCVVTPGFIDPHEHIAGGSGEEGFASQTPEIHASEIVSAGITTVVGCLGVDTTTKTLPGLLARAKALKEEGLSAFVWTGGYNVPPTTLTGSVREDIMYVEEVIGAGEVAVSDERSTDPSPRELARLADDAHAGGVLSGKAGVTHFHVGEGESRLQPLRDLIDDYQTPPAWLYPTHVERSEALMLEAVELARRGSYVDVDTVEEDLHVWLRFYLEHGGPPGQLTASSDASISSPRTLYRQVRACVLEHGFALERVLPCVTSNAARVLKLAGKGELAEGKSADVLVMRRESLEIRQVIAGGRRMVRDGELVFREKFLEGSNRRVRLEGARAR
;
A
#
# COMPACT_ATOMS: atom_id res chain seq x y z
N MET A 1 23.14 -5.73 13.69
CA MET A 1 22.35 -4.97 14.68
C MET A 1 21.06 -5.75 14.94
N LEU A 2 20.69 -5.90 16.20
CA LEU A 2 19.44 -6.48 16.67
C LEU A 2 18.55 -5.36 17.22
N THR A 3 17.23 -5.47 17.06
CA THR A 3 16.31 -4.54 17.72
C THR A 3 15.28 -5.35 18.50
N LEU A 4 15.16 -5.08 19.79
CA LEU A 4 14.20 -5.73 20.68
C LEU A 4 13.13 -4.71 21.08
N ILE A 5 11.89 -4.95 20.69
CA ILE A 5 10.72 -4.17 21.08
C ILE A 5 10.06 -4.91 22.25
N GLU A 6 9.96 -4.25 23.42
CA GLU A 6 9.43 -4.87 24.63
C GLU A 6 8.18 -4.14 25.12
N ASN A 7 7.37 -4.82 25.93
CA ASN A 7 6.21 -4.28 26.67
C ASN A 7 5.04 -3.76 25.82
N GLY A 8 5.09 -3.86 24.51
CA GLY A 8 4.02 -3.39 23.62
C GLY A 8 2.85 -4.35 23.55
N GLU A 9 1.67 -3.82 23.28
CA GLU A 9 0.49 -4.61 22.92
C GLU A 9 0.53 -4.89 21.41
N VAL A 10 0.75 -6.14 21.05
CA VAL A 10 0.98 -6.54 19.65
C VAL A 10 -0.34 -6.83 18.95
N TYR A 11 -0.48 -6.27 17.75
CA TYR A 11 -1.50 -6.58 16.74
C TYR A 11 -0.80 -7.12 15.48
N ALA A 12 -1.16 -8.32 15.01
CA ALA A 12 -0.38 -9.01 13.99
C ALA A 12 -1.10 -9.41 12.67
N PRO A 13 -2.19 -8.79 12.16
CA PRO A 13 -2.98 -7.65 12.62
C PRO A 13 -4.04 -7.95 13.68
N ALA A 14 -4.35 -9.20 13.94
CA ALA A 14 -5.24 -9.57 15.05
C ALA A 14 -4.55 -9.33 16.41
N PRO A 15 -5.31 -9.05 17.49
CA PRO A 15 -4.73 -8.87 18.81
C PRO A 15 -3.93 -10.11 19.24
N ALA A 16 -2.66 -9.92 19.58
CA ALA A 16 -1.75 -10.98 20.03
C ALA A 16 -1.32 -10.80 21.51
N GLY A 17 -1.81 -9.73 22.16
CA GLY A 17 -1.51 -9.41 23.53
C GLY A 17 -0.11 -8.79 23.73
N ARG A 18 0.30 -8.66 24.99
CA ARG A 18 1.60 -8.08 25.32
C ARG A 18 2.71 -9.09 25.04
N GLN A 19 3.60 -8.74 24.10
CA GLN A 19 4.71 -9.57 23.67
C GLN A 19 5.94 -8.73 23.36
N SER A 20 7.11 -9.39 23.33
CA SER A 20 8.31 -8.82 22.73
C SER A 20 8.42 -9.21 21.26
N VAL A 21 9.02 -8.33 20.45
CA VAL A 21 9.35 -8.59 19.04
C VAL A 21 10.85 -8.37 18.89
N LEU A 22 11.59 -9.43 18.59
CA LEU A 22 13.01 -9.36 18.28
C LEU A 22 13.18 -9.29 16.76
N VAL A 23 13.80 -8.21 16.30
CA VAL A 23 14.17 -8.01 14.89
C VAL A 23 15.63 -8.41 14.70
N VAL A 24 15.86 -9.28 13.73
CA VAL A 24 17.18 -9.79 13.38
C VAL A 24 17.43 -9.48 11.90
N GLY A 25 18.31 -8.52 11.61
CA GLY A 25 18.47 -8.02 10.26
C GLY A 25 17.14 -7.46 9.73
N GLY A 26 16.71 -7.89 8.56
CA GLY A 26 15.45 -7.45 7.93
C GLY A 26 14.22 -8.26 8.31
N ARG A 27 14.26 -9.14 9.33
CA ARG A 27 13.18 -10.08 9.65
C ARG A 27 12.81 -10.07 11.13
N VAL A 28 11.56 -10.44 11.40
CA VAL A 28 11.12 -10.80 12.75
C VAL A 28 11.76 -12.15 13.10
N GLY A 29 12.71 -12.13 14.03
CA GLY A 29 13.45 -13.33 14.45
C GLY A 29 12.73 -14.11 15.52
N LYS A 30 12.05 -13.40 16.46
CA LYS A 30 11.32 -14.03 17.56
C LYS A 30 10.15 -13.15 18.00
N MET A 31 9.04 -13.78 18.34
CA MET A 31 7.90 -13.13 19.02
C MET A 31 7.58 -13.88 20.33
N GLY A 32 6.98 -13.16 21.27
CA GLY A 32 6.60 -13.71 22.57
C GLY A 32 7.59 -13.36 23.69
N ALA A 33 7.90 -14.32 24.55
CA ALA A 33 8.90 -14.11 25.58
C ALA A 33 10.31 -14.15 25.01
N VAL A 34 11.04 -13.03 25.12
CA VAL A 34 12.45 -12.92 24.72
C VAL A 34 13.28 -12.61 25.97
N ASP A 35 14.26 -13.46 26.26
CA ASP A 35 15.22 -13.20 27.33
C ASP A 35 16.29 -12.21 26.81
N ARG A 36 16.13 -10.95 27.20
CA ARG A 36 17.04 -9.87 26.82
C ARG A 36 18.50 -10.17 27.18
N ARG A 37 18.74 -10.80 28.35
CA ARG A 37 20.14 -11.13 28.79
C ARG A 37 20.75 -12.16 27.88
N ALA A 38 19.97 -13.14 27.43
CA ALA A 38 20.44 -14.13 26.45
C ALA A 38 20.77 -13.48 25.11
N VAL A 39 19.99 -12.50 24.66
CA VAL A 39 20.28 -11.74 23.45
C VAL A 39 21.54 -10.89 23.61
N GLU A 40 21.68 -10.17 24.71
CA GLU A 40 22.88 -9.38 25.05
C GLU A 40 24.15 -10.25 25.12
N ALA A 41 24.05 -11.48 25.64
CA ALA A 41 25.14 -12.43 25.75
C ALA A 41 25.69 -12.89 24.38
N THR A 42 24.98 -12.66 23.28
CA THR A 42 25.48 -12.94 21.92
C THR A 42 26.64 -12.01 21.52
N GLY A 43 26.82 -10.90 22.22
CA GLY A 43 27.81 -9.86 21.88
C GLY A 43 27.49 -9.03 20.66
N LEU A 44 26.30 -9.24 20.04
CA LEU A 44 25.82 -8.41 18.94
C LEU A 44 25.25 -7.09 19.46
N GLU A 45 25.39 -6.03 18.68
CA GLU A 45 24.77 -4.74 18.99
C GLU A 45 23.25 -4.89 19.08
N LEU A 46 22.69 -4.55 20.27
CA LEU A 46 21.26 -4.62 20.57
C LEU A 46 20.69 -3.23 20.85
N GLU A 47 19.73 -2.80 20.05
CA GLU A 47 18.90 -1.65 20.33
C GLU A 47 17.62 -2.13 21.02
N VAL A 48 17.24 -1.51 22.14
CA VAL A 48 16.01 -1.83 22.88
C VAL A 48 15.03 -0.68 22.75
N ILE A 49 13.78 -1.02 22.40
CA ILE A 49 12.66 -0.09 22.29
C ILE A 49 11.64 -0.49 23.36
N ASP A 50 11.45 0.35 24.36
CA ASP A 50 10.37 0.18 25.33
C ASP A 50 9.06 0.71 24.73
N ALA A 51 8.14 -0.20 24.40
CA ALA A 51 6.83 0.09 23.84
C ALA A 51 5.72 0.11 24.93
N THR A 52 6.08 0.40 26.19
CA THR A 52 5.08 0.55 27.27
C THR A 52 4.06 1.62 26.91
N GLY A 53 2.76 1.28 27.00
CA GLY A 53 1.65 2.17 26.62
C GLY A 53 1.49 2.36 25.11
N CYS A 54 2.13 1.51 24.31
CA CYS A 54 2.04 1.52 22.86
C CYS A 54 1.39 0.24 22.32
N VAL A 55 0.84 0.35 21.11
CA VAL A 55 0.51 -0.77 20.24
C VAL A 55 1.66 -0.99 19.26
N VAL A 56 1.91 -2.26 18.93
CA VAL A 56 2.93 -2.68 17.95
C VAL A 56 2.21 -3.41 16.84
N THR A 57 2.29 -2.90 15.63
CA THR A 57 1.55 -3.41 14.46
C THR A 57 2.49 -3.68 13.28
N PRO A 58 2.05 -4.44 12.26
CA PRO A 58 2.75 -4.44 10.99
C PRO A 58 2.83 -3.02 10.41
N GLY A 59 3.87 -2.74 9.64
CA GLY A 59 3.96 -1.54 8.82
C GLY A 59 2.85 -1.51 7.76
N PHE A 60 2.34 -0.33 7.45
CA PHE A 60 1.29 -0.17 6.45
C PHE A 60 1.81 -0.49 5.06
N ILE A 61 0.92 -1.01 4.23
CA ILE A 61 1.11 -1.28 2.82
C ILE A 61 0.13 -0.39 2.06
N ASP A 62 0.66 0.49 1.23
CA ASP A 62 -0.12 1.32 0.32
C ASP A 62 -0.10 0.69 -1.08
N PRO A 63 -1.22 0.12 -1.55
CA PRO A 63 -1.27 -0.57 -2.83
C PRO A 63 -1.43 0.37 -4.03
N HIS A 64 -1.66 1.67 -3.81
CA HIS A 64 -1.92 2.65 -4.85
C HIS A 64 -1.38 4.03 -4.47
N GLU A 65 -0.26 4.42 -5.09
CA GLU A 65 0.38 5.72 -4.85
C GLU A 65 1.11 6.20 -6.12
N HIS A 66 0.95 7.47 -6.48
CA HIS A 66 1.65 8.07 -7.62
C HIS A 66 3.06 8.52 -7.20
N ILE A 67 3.94 7.56 -6.87
CA ILE A 67 5.29 7.83 -6.32
C ILE A 67 6.18 8.67 -7.25
N ALA A 68 5.93 8.67 -8.55
CA ALA A 68 6.63 9.50 -9.55
C ALA A 68 5.97 10.89 -9.74
N GLY A 69 4.99 11.22 -8.91
CA GLY A 69 4.10 12.36 -9.08
C GLY A 69 2.95 12.05 -10.04
N GLY A 70 1.82 12.72 -9.82
CA GLY A 70 0.62 12.63 -10.66
C GLY A 70 0.63 13.61 -11.82
N SER A 71 -0.28 13.40 -12.77
CA SER A 71 -0.52 14.37 -13.84
C SER A 71 -1.26 15.59 -13.32
N GLY A 72 -0.95 16.73 -13.91
CA GLY A 72 -1.73 17.93 -13.72
C GLY A 72 -2.85 18.00 -14.74
N GLU A 73 -4.06 17.70 -14.35
CA GLU A 73 -5.24 17.73 -15.25
C GLU A 73 -5.65 19.18 -15.61
N GLU A 74 -5.08 20.17 -14.91
CA GLU A 74 -5.25 21.60 -15.20
C GLU A 74 -4.05 22.20 -15.97
N GLY A 75 -3.30 21.35 -16.69
CA GLY A 75 -2.14 21.73 -17.49
C GLY A 75 -0.80 21.50 -16.78
N PHE A 76 0.30 21.76 -17.48
CA PHE A 76 1.66 21.39 -17.04
C PHE A 76 2.06 21.95 -15.66
N ALA A 77 1.51 23.09 -15.26
CA ALA A 77 1.83 23.72 -13.96
C ALA A 77 1.19 23.00 -12.77
N SER A 78 0.17 22.18 -12.97
CA SER A 78 -0.52 21.43 -11.93
C SER A 78 0.05 20.01 -11.70
N GLN A 79 1.08 19.62 -12.45
CA GLN A 79 1.78 18.34 -12.20
C GLN A 79 2.42 18.33 -10.81
N THR A 80 2.22 17.24 -10.07
CA THR A 80 2.84 17.07 -8.76
C THR A 80 4.27 16.52 -8.86
N PRO A 81 5.14 16.87 -7.91
CA PRO A 81 6.49 16.28 -7.83
C PRO A 81 6.43 14.83 -7.37
N GLU A 82 7.58 14.15 -7.44
CA GLU A 82 7.77 12.83 -6.81
C GLU A 82 7.51 12.88 -5.31
N ILE A 83 6.91 11.82 -4.76
CA ILE A 83 6.69 11.67 -3.32
C ILE A 83 7.98 11.16 -2.68
N HIS A 84 8.39 11.77 -1.57
CA HIS A 84 9.63 11.45 -0.89
C HIS A 84 9.47 10.31 0.13
N ALA A 85 10.54 9.53 0.35
CA ALA A 85 10.55 8.46 1.34
C ALA A 85 10.17 8.95 2.75
N SER A 86 10.58 10.17 3.12
CA SER A 86 10.22 10.82 4.38
C SER A 86 8.71 11.04 4.53
N GLU A 87 7.99 11.35 3.45
CA GLU A 87 6.53 11.49 3.46
C GLU A 87 5.88 10.13 3.71
N ILE A 88 6.28 9.11 2.95
CA ILE A 88 5.77 7.74 3.02
C ILE A 88 5.96 7.16 4.43
N VAL A 89 7.18 7.18 4.96
CA VAL A 89 7.45 6.61 6.30
C VAL A 89 6.81 7.40 7.43
N SER A 90 6.60 8.73 7.27
CA SER A 90 5.89 9.55 8.25
C SER A 90 4.41 9.18 8.36
N ALA A 91 3.86 8.49 7.35
CA ALA A 91 2.53 7.89 7.33
C ALA A 91 2.50 6.47 7.90
N GLY A 92 3.63 5.93 8.36
CA GLY A 92 3.72 4.53 8.81
C GLY A 92 3.74 3.52 7.67
N ILE A 93 3.80 3.96 6.42
CA ILE A 93 3.87 3.11 5.25
C ILE A 93 5.31 2.60 5.10
N THR A 94 5.47 1.28 5.01
CA THR A 94 6.75 0.59 4.84
C THR A 94 6.86 -0.12 3.49
N THR A 95 5.71 -0.26 2.82
CA THR A 95 5.60 -0.89 1.51
C THR A 95 4.64 -0.10 0.65
N VAL A 96 5.05 0.24 -0.57
CA VAL A 96 4.25 1.03 -1.51
C VAL A 96 4.23 0.38 -2.88
N VAL A 97 3.10 0.51 -3.59
CA VAL A 97 3.00 0.14 -5.00
C VAL A 97 2.71 1.40 -5.82
N GLY A 98 3.67 1.78 -6.65
CA GLY A 98 3.57 2.93 -7.52
C GLY A 98 2.77 2.64 -8.79
N CYS A 99 2.01 3.62 -9.27
CA CYS A 99 1.27 3.57 -10.52
C CYS A 99 1.52 4.82 -11.37
N LEU A 100 1.21 4.70 -12.66
CA LEU A 100 0.95 5.82 -13.56
C LEU A 100 -0.55 5.93 -13.74
N GLY A 101 -1.09 7.15 -13.62
CA GLY A 101 -2.48 7.46 -13.92
C GLY A 101 -2.71 7.78 -15.39
N VAL A 102 -3.48 8.83 -15.65
CA VAL A 102 -3.83 9.30 -17.01
C VAL A 102 -2.60 9.73 -17.82
N ASP A 103 -1.58 10.32 -17.19
CA ASP A 103 -0.37 10.75 -17.87
C ASP A 103 0.68 9.64 -17.92
N THR A 104 0.70 8.92 -19.03
CA THR A 104 1.74 7.96 -19.37
C THR A 104 2.76 8.53 -20.39
N THR A 105 2.69 9.84 -20.64
CA THR A 105 3.52 10.55 -21.62
C THR A 105 4.67 11.31 -20.95
N THR A 106 4.35 12.19 -20.02
CA THR A 106 5.36 12.96 -19.25
C THR A 106 5.83 12.22 -18.02
N LYS A 107 4.95 11.43 -17.39
CA LYS A 107 5.28 10.45 -16.36
C LYS A 107 5.46 9.09 -17.04
N THR A 108 6.69 8.60 -17.07
CA THR A 108 7.00 7.40 -17.85
C THR A 108 7.19 6.17 -16.96
N LEU A 109 6.89 4.99 -17.48
CA LEU A 109 7.09 3.74 -16.75
C LEU A 109 8.56 3.48 -16.36
N PRO A 110 9.59 3.80 -17.20
CA PRO A 110 10.98 3.79 -16.73
C PRO A 110 11.26 4.77 -15.59
N GLY A 111 10.64 5.96 -15.59
CA GLY A 111 10.74 6.93 -14.50
C GLY A 111 10.11 6.40 -13.20
N LEU A 112 8.92 5.80 -13.29
CA LEU A 112 8.25 5.16 -12.16
C LEU A 112 9.10 4.03 -11.58
N LEU A 113 9.67 3.16 -12.43
CA LEU A 113 10.57 2.08 -11.98
C LEU A 113 11.82 2.64 -11.31
N ALA A 114 12.43 3.70 -11.86
CA ALA A 114 13.59 4.35 -11.26
C ALA A 114 13.24 4.92 -9.87
N ARG A 115 12.05 5.53 -9.72
CA ARG A 115 11.58 6.02 -8.42
C ARG A 115 11.38 4.89 -7.41
N ALA A 116 10.75 3.79 -7.81
CA ALA A 116 10.58 2.62 -6.93
C ALA A 116 11.96 2.06 -6.46
N LYS A 117 12.94 1.98 -7.36
CA LYS A 117 14.30 1.56 -7.01
C LYS A 117 14.97 2.53 -6.03
N ALA A 118 14.80 3.84 -6.21
CA ALA A 118 15.31 4.85 -5.28
C ALA A 118 14.70 4.68 -3.88
N LEU A 119 13.38 4.47 -3.78
CA LEU A 119 12.71 4.19 -2.50
C LEU A 119 13.22 2.91 -1.82
N LYS A 120 13.55 1.86 -2.60
CA LYS A 120 14.18 0.63 -2.08
C LYS A 120 15.58 0.90 -1.53
N GLU A 121 16.40 1.70 -2.21
CA GLU A 121 17.73 2.10 -1.72
C GLU A 121 17.64 2.93 -0.42
N GLU A 122 16.58 3.73 -0.28
CA GLU A 122 16.29 4.49 0.93
C GLU A 122 15.75 3.63 2.08
N GLY A 123 15.34 2.38 1.82
CA GLY A 123 15.00 1.37 2.83
C GLY A 123 13.53 0.97 2.88
N LEU A 124 12.69 1.47 1.98
CA LEU A 124 11.31 1.04 1.81
C LEU A 124 11.22 -0.23 0.95
N SER A 125 10.09 -0.91 1.00
CA SER A 125 9.73 -1.87 -0.04
C SER A 125 8.86 -1.17 -1.06
N ALA A 126 9.31 -1.12 -2.31
CA ALA A 126 8.60 -0.44 -3.37
C ALA A 126 8.42 -1.36 -4.58
N PHE A 127 7.19 -1.39 -5.09
CA PHE A 127 6.75 -2.12 -6.26
C PHE A 127 6.04 -1.16 -7.21
N VAL A 128 5.70 -1.64 -8.41
CA VAL A 128 4.97 -0.84 -9.40
C VAL A 128 3.96 -1.69 -10.17
N TRP A 129 2.90 -1.04 -10.61
CA TRP A 129 2.02 -1.54 -11.65
C TRP A 129 2.64 -1.20 -13.02
N THR A 130 2.60 -2.13 -13.99
CA THR A 130 2.93 -1.81 -15.38
C THR A 130 1.68 -1.36 -16.13
N GLY A 131 1.78 -0.31 -16.91
CA GLY A 131 0.64 0.27 -17.63
C GLY A 131 0.36 1.71 -17.23
N GLY A 132 -0.88 2.02 -17.12
CA GLY A 132 -1.53 3.28 -16.82
C GLY A 132 -2.97 3.21 -17.29
N TYR A 133 -3.69 4.33 -17.40
CA TYR A 133 -5.12 4.36 -17.75
C TYR A 133 -5.44 3.68 -19.09
N ASN A 134 -4.54 3.76 -20.04
CA ASN A 134 -4.81 3.42 -21.44
C ASN A 134 -4.68 1.93 -21.74
N VAL A 135 -5.51 1.44 -22.66
CA VAL A 135 -5.35 0.14 -23.33
C VAL A 135 -5.19 0.40 -24.84
N PRO A 136 -4.15 -0.14 -25.50
CA PRO A 136 -3.10 -1.01 -24.94
C PRO A 136 -2.21 -0.27 -23.92
N PRO A 137 -1.76 -0.97 -22.86
CA PRO A 137 -0.96 -0.37 -21.81
C PRO A 137 0.46 -0.03 -22.27
N THR A 138 1.07 0.99 -21.69
CA THR A 138 2.50 1.23 -21.82
C THR A 138 3.28 0.15 -21.06
N THR A 139 4.41 -0.30 -21.58
CA THR A 139 5.21 -1.39 -21.02
C THR A 139 6.71 -1.08 -21.12
N LEU A 140 7.51 -1.76 -20.31
CA LEU A 140 8.97 -1.64 -20.33
C LEU A 140 9.60 -2.52 -21.42
N THR A 141 9.04 -3.71 -21.67
CA THR A 141 9.59 -4.74 -22.55
C THR A 141 8.80 -4.91 -23.87
N GLY A 142 7.66 -4.24 -23.99
CA GLY A 142 6.69 -4.45 -25.06
C GLY A 142 5.59 -5.45 -24.72
N SER A 143 5.60 -6.02 -23.50
CA SER A 143 4.63 -7.02 -23.02
C SER A 143 4.38 -6.89 -21.52
N VAL A 144 3.11 -6.80 -21.10
CA VAL A 144 2.71 -6.83 -19.68
C VAL A 144 3.24 -8.09 -19.00
N ARG A 145 3.11 -9.24 -19.67
CA ARG A 145 3.60 -10.52 -19.14
C ARG A 145 5.09 -10.50 -18.88
N GLU A 146 5.89 -10.00 -19.82
CA GLU A 146 7.34 -9.93 -19.69
C GLU A 146 7.78 -8.91 -18.64
N ASP A 147 7.11 -7.77 -18.55
CA ASP A 147 7.36 -6.79 -17.48
C ASP A 147 7.21 -7.44 -16.11
N ILE A 148 6.10 -8.16 -15.86
CA ILE A 148 5.85 -8.86 -14.61
C ILE A 148 6.88 -9.97 -14.37
N MET A 149 7.26 -10.70 -15.40
CA MET A 149 8.21 -11.81 -15.26
C MET A 149 9.64 -11.35 -14.98
N TYR A 150 10.12 -10.34 -15.70
CA TYR A 150 11.55 -10.01 -15.73
C TYR A 150 11.92 -8.81 -14.87
N VAL A 151 10.99 -7.91 -14.55
CA VAL A 151 11.27 -6.76 -13.71
C VAL A 151 10.82 -7.04 -12.29
N GLU A 152 11.77 -7.09 -11.35
CA GLU A 152 11.52 -7.48 -9.96
C GLU A 152 10.38 -6.69 -9.30
N GLU A 153 10.37 -5.38 -9.53
CA GLU A 153 9.43 -4.45 -8.91
C GLU A 153 8.03 -4.51 -9.52
N VAL A 154 7.89 -4.98 -10.77
CA VAL A 154 6.57 -5.08 -11.42
C VAL A 154 5.82 -6.29 -10.90
N ILE A 155 4.64 -6.06 -10.28
CA ILE A 155 3.86 -7.13 -9.62
C ILE A 155 2.50 -7.40 -10.26
N GLY A 156 2.04 -6.56 -11.16
CA GLY A 156 0.76 -6.67 -11.87
C GLY A 156 0.62 -5.55 -12.89
N ALA A 157 -0.55 -5.43 -13.51
CA ALA A 157 -0.88 -4.39 -14.48
C ALA A 157 -1.81 -3.33 -13.87
N GLY A 158 -1.68 -2.08 -14.29
CA GLY A 158 -2.58 -1.00 -13.85
C GLY A 158 -1.88 0.37 -13.76
N GLU A 159 -2.63 1.40 -13.34
CA GLU A 159 -4.08 1.33 -13.12
C GLU A 159 -4.83 1.57 -14.45
N VAL A 160 -5.70 0.66 -14.81
CA VAL A 160 -6.44 0.72 -16.07
C VAL A 160 -7.78 1.42 -15.86
N ALA A 161 -8.05 2.51 -16.57
CA ALA A 161 -9.28 3.27 -16.40
C ALA A 161 -10.46 2.58 -17.09
N VAL A 162 -11.53 2.37 -16.30
CA VAL A 162 -12.84 1.91 -16.77
C VAL A 162 -13.92 2.85 -16.26
N SER A 163 -14.97 3.04 -17.06
CA SER A 163 -16.11 3.90 -16.69
C SER A 163 -15.66 5.32 -16.31
N ASP A 164 -14.66 5.84 -17.01
CA ASP A 164 -14.05 7.15 -16.79
C ASP A 164 -13.89 7.90 -18.13
N GLU A 165 -14.14 9.21 -18.13
CA GLU A 165 -14.02 10.04 -19.33
C GLU A 165 -12.60 10.13 -19.89
N ARG A 166 -11.59 9.82 -19.04
CA ARG A 166 -10.17 9.79 -19.40
C ARG A 166 -9.72 8.41 -19.89
N SER A 167 -10.62 7.42 -19.88
CA SER A 167 -10.35 6.08 -20.41
C SER A 167 -10.22 6.10 -21.93
N THR A 168 -9.50 5.15 -22.48
CA THR A 168 -9.51 4.84 -23.92
C THR A 168 -10.71 3.99 -24.34
N ASP A 169 -11.66 3.77 -23.43
CA ASP A 169 -12.87 2.96 -23.63
C ASP A 169 -12.57 1.56 -24.22
N PRO A 170 -11.72 0.76 -23.54
CA PRO A 170 -11.33 -0.55 -24.05
C PRO A 170 -12.52 -1.52 -24.05
N SER A 171 -12.57 -2.33 -25.11
CA SER A 171 -13.57 -3.40 -25.18
C SER A 171 -13.35 -4.45 -24.08
N PRO A 172 -14.40 -5.17 -23.65
CA PRO A 172 -14.26 -6.26 -22.68
C PRO A 172 -13.24 -7.31 -23.10
N ARG A 173 -13.09 -7.56 -24.40
CA ARG A 173 -12.08 -8.49 -24.92
C ARG A 173 -10.64 -8.02 -24.70
N GLU A 174 -10.39 -6.74 -24.84
CA GLU A 174 -9.07 -6.15 -24.60
C GLU A 174 -8.73 -6.19 -23.11
N LEU A 175 -9.70 -5.87 -22.24
CA LEU A 175 -9.53 -5.98 -20.79
C LEU A 175 -9.30 -7.43 -20.35
N ALA A 176 -10.06 -8.40 -20.87
CA ALA A 176 -9.89 -9.82 -20.57
C ALA A 176 -8.48 -10.29 -20.96
N ARG A 177 -8.02 -9.91 -22.14
CA ARG A 177 -6.68 -10.24 -22.63
C ARG A 177 -5.58 -9.63 -21.77
N LEU A 178 -5.77 -8.41 -21.30
CA LEU A 178 -4.83 -7.76 -20.38
C LEU A 178 -4.77 -8.49 -19.04
N ALA A 179 -5.92 -8.88 -18.48
CA ALA A 179 -6.00 -9.65 -17.23
C ALA A 179 -5.35 -11.04 -17.37
N ASP A 180 -5.56 -11.71 -18.50
CA ASP A 180 -4.92 -13.00 -18.83
C ASP A 180 -3.39 -12.86 -18.90
N ASP A 181 -2.88 -11.82 -19.56
CA ASP A 181 -1.43 -11.58 -19.69
C ASP A 181 -0.80 -11.23 -18.33
N ALA A 182 -1.46 -10.40 -17.54
CA ALA A 182 -1.01 -10.07 -16.19
C ALA A 182 -0.97 -11.32 -15.30
N HIS A 183 -2.06 -12.10 -15.29
CA HIS A 183 -2.13 -13.33 -14.50
C HIS A 183 -1.07 -14.35 -14.93
N ALA A 184 -0.90 -14.57 -16.21
CA ALA A 184 0.12 -15.49 -16.73
C ALA A 184 1.53 -15.07 -16.29
N GLY A 185 1.86 -13.77 -16.37
CA GLY A 185 3.10 -13.22 -15.85
C GLY A 185 3.28 -13.49 -14.36
N GLY A 186 2.23 -13.27 -13.58
CA GLY A 186 2.20 -13.50 -12.14
C GLY A 186 2.39 -14.97 -11.75
N VAL A 187 1.74 -15.89 -12.46
CA VAL A 187 1.90 -17.36 -12.21
C VAL A 187 3.32 -17.81 -12.51
N LEU A 188 3.87 -17.38 -13.66
CA LEU A 188 5.19 -17.79 -14.10
C LEU A 188 6.34 -17.22 -13.25
N SER A 189 6.12 -16.06 -12.61
CA SER A 189 7.13 -15.40 -11.77
C SER A 189 6.88 -15.51 -10.26
N GLY A 190 5.74 -16.10 -9.84
CA GLY A 190 5.35 -16.21 -8.42
C GLY A 190 4.85 -14.87 -7.83
N LYS A 191 4.50 -13.89 -8.69
CA LYS A 191 4.01 -12.57 -8.29
C LYS A 191 2.48 -12.49 -8.29
N ALA A 192 1.90 -11.33 -7.92
CA ALA A 192 0.46 -11.14 -7.86
C ALA A 192 -0.21 -11.40 -9.22
N GLY A 193 0.23 -10.69 -10.26
CA GLY A 193 -0.34 -10.80 -11.60
C GLY A 193 -1.81 -10.40 -11.66
N VAL A 194 -2.25 -9.53 -10.75
CA VAL A 194 -3.60 -8.95 -10.78
C VAL A 194 -3.62 -7.73 -11.71
N THR A 195 -4.81 -7.40 -12.20
CA THR A 195 -5.04 -6.15 -12.92
C THR A 195 -5.75 -5.17 -12.00
N HIS A 196 -5.10 -4.04 -11.76
CA HIS A 196 -5.60 -2.93 -10.94
C HIS A 196 -6.37 -1.96 -11.84
N PHE A 197 -7.61 -1.63 -11.47
CA PHE A 197 -8.50 -0.81 -12.26
C PHE A 197 -8.86 0.47 -11.55
N HIS A 198 -8.68 1.59 -12.24
CA HIS A 198 -9.27 2.87 -11.88
C HIS A 198 -10.74 2.88 -12.28
N VAL A 199 -11.65 3.02 -11.34
CA VAL A 199 -13.08 3.11 -11.63
C VAL A 199 -13.52 4.56 -11.57
N GLY A 200 -13.95 5.10 -12.72
CA GLY A 200 -14.42 6.47 -12.83
C GLY A 200 -15.88 6.67 -12.37
N GLU A 201 -16.40 7.86 -12.68
CA GLU A 201 -17.78 8.27 -12.33
C GLU A 201 -18.82 7.91 -13.40
N GLY A 202 -18.41 7.20 -14.45
CA GLY A 202 -19.30 6.80 -15.54
C GLY A 202 -20.45 5.90 -15.09
N GLU A 203 -21.60 6.01 -15.74
CA GLU A 203 -22.83 5.28 -15.39
C GLU A 203 -22.68 3.75 -15.43
N SER A 204 -21.73 3.24 -16.22
CA SER A 204 -21.45 1.79 -16.31
C SER A 204 -20.77 1.21 -15.06
N ARG A 205 -20.19 2.04 -14.19
CA ARG A 205 -19.57 1.63 -12.92
C ARG A 205 -18.67 0.37 -13.08
N LEU A 206 -19.03 -0.74 -12.39
CA LEU A 206 -18.29 -2.02 -12.47
C LEU A 206 -18.80 -2.98 -13.57
N GLN A 207 -19.71 -2.51 -14.47
CA GLN A 207 -20.20 -3.37 -15.54
C GLN A 207 -19.07 -3.95 -16.43
N PRO A 208 -18.03 -3.18 -16.83
CA PRO A 208 -16.91 -3.75 -17.59
C PRO A 208 -16.25 -4.94 -16.89
N LEU A 209 -16.09 -4.89 -15.56
CA LEU A 209 -15.48 -5.98 -14.80
C LEU A 209 -16.42 -7.18 -14.62
N ARG A 210 -17.74 -6.92 -14.51
CA ARG A 210 -18.73 -8.01 -14.51
C ARG A 210 -18.75 -8.75 -15.84
N ASP A 211 -18.67 -8.04 -16.95
CA ASP A 211 -18.60 -8.63 -18.30
C ASP A 211 -17.38 -9.55 -18.44
N LEU A 212 -16.22 -9.15 -17.87
CA LEU A 212 -15.01 -10.00 -17.84
C LEU A 212 -15.27 -11.34 -17.14
N ILE A 213 -15.99 -11.30 -16.01
CA ILE A 213 -16.26 -12.48 -15.21
C ILE A 213 -17.33 -13.35 -15.88
N ASP A 214 -18.41 -12.73 -16.38
CA ASP A 214 -19.60 -13.43 -16.84
C ASP A 214 -19.45 -13.95 -18.28
N ASP A 215 -18.86 -13.14 -19.18
CA ASP A 215 -18.75 -13.46 -20.59
C ASP A 215 -17.38 -14.08 -20.98
N TYR A 216 -16.30 -13.65 -20.29
CA TYR A 216 -14.93 -14.12 -20.58
C TYR A 216 -14.40 -15.12 -19.56
N GLN A 217 -15.18 -15.41 -18.50
CA GLN A 217 -14.80 -16.35 -17.43
C GLN A 217 -13.51 -15.95 -16.70
N THR A 218 -13.19 -14.65 -16.68
CA THR A 218 -12.04 -14.13 -15.92
C THR A 218 -12.28 -14.35 -14.44
N PRO A 219 -11.38 -15.05 -13.72
CA PRO A 219 -11.54 -15.24 -12.29
C PRO A 219 -11.59 -13.90 -11.54
N PRO A 220 -12.58 -13.68 -10.66
CA PRO A 220 -12.71 -12.41 -9.93
C PRO A 220 -11.48 -12.01 -9.15
N ALA A 221 -10.70 -12.97 -8.63
CA ALA A 221 -9.47 -12.72 -7.89
C ALA A 221 -8.33 -12.09 -8.70
N TRP A 222 -8.46 -12.00 -10.04
CA TRP A 222 -7.49 -11.31 -10.89
C TRP A 222 -7.80 -9.83 -11.06
N LEU A 223 -8.99 -9.40 -10.63
CA LEU A 223 -9.51 -8.05 -10.80
C LEU A 223 -9.44 -7.31 -9.45
N TYR A 224 -8.82 -6.14 -9.47
CA TYR A 224 -8.61 -5.33 -8.28
C TYR A 224 -8.97 -3.87 -8.55
N PRO A 225 -10.30 -3.51 -8.52
CA PRO A 225 -10.75 -2.13 -8.70
C PRO A 225 -10.48 -1.27 -7.47
N THR A 226 -10.07 -0.01 -7.71
CA THR A 226 -9.98 1.08 -6.73
C THR A 226 -11.01 2.16 -7.03
N HIS A 227 -11.16 3.13 -6.11
CA HIS A 227 -12.13 4.23 -6.16
C HIS A 227 -13.58 3.74 -6.15
N VAL A 228 -13.83 2.64 -5.42
CA VAL A 228 -15.18 2.06 -5.36
C VAL A 228 -16.13 2.82 -4.42
N GLU A 229 -15.63 3.82 -3.71
CA GLU A 229 -16.34 4.70 -2.76
C GLU A 229 -17.02 5.90 -3.40
N ARG A 230 -16.87 6.16 -4.71
CA ARG A 230 -17.41 7.35 -5.37
C ARG A 230 -18.94 7.47 -5.29
N SER A 231 -19.67 6.39 -5.05
CA SER A 231 -21.11 6.39 -4.78
C SER A 231 -21.57 5.14 -4.05
N GLU A 232 -22.72 5.23 -3.35
CA GLU A 232 -23.35 4.06 -2.71
C GLU A 232 -23.67 2.94 -3.72
N ALA A 233 -24.14 3.31 -4.93
CA ALA A 233 -24.42 2.34 -5.97
C ALA A 233 -23.17 1.59 -6.44
N LEU A 234 -22.05 2.28 -6.59
CA LEU A 234 -20.77 1.68 -6.95
C LEU A 234 -20.25 0.78 -5.81
N MET A 235 -20.36 1.24 -4.55
CA MET A 235 -19.95 0.44 -3.40
C MET A 235 -20.79 -0.84 -3.25
N LEU A 236 -22.09 -0.81 -3.52
CA LEU A 236 -22.93 -2.02 -3.53
C LEU A 236 -22.46 -3.03 -4.59
N GLU A 237 -22.14 -2.55 -5.79
CA GLU A 237 -21.56 -3.41 -6.84
C GLU A 237 -20.17 -3.96 -6.43
N ALA A 238 -19.35 -3.16 -5.74
CA ALA A 238 -18.07 -3.59 -5.21
C ALA A 238 -18.20 -4.67 -4.12
N VAL A 239 -19.20 -4.54 -3.23
CA VAL A 239 -19.54 -5.57 -2.24
C VAL A 239 -19.89 -6.89 -2.93
N GLU A 240 -20.71 -6.85 -3.99
CA GLU A 240 -21.07 -8.05 -4.75
C GLU A 240 -19.83 -8.67 -5.44
N LEU A 241 -19.01 -7.84 -6.06
CA LEU A 241 -17.78 -8.26 -6.71
C LEU A 241 -16.81 -8.91 -5.70
N ALA A 242 -16.69 -8.32 -4.52
CA ALA A 242 -15.88 -8.86 -3.42
C ALA A 242 -16.38 -10.23 -2.93
N ARG A 243 -17.71 -10.41 -2.84
CA ARG A 243 -18.32 -11.72 -2.52
C ARG A 243 -18.02 -12.79 -3.56
N ARG A 244 -17.80 -12.40 -4.81
CA ARG A 244 -17.37 -13.30 -5.88
C ARG A 244 -15.87 -13.63 -5.82
N GLY A 245 -15.09 -12.92 -5.00
CA GLY A 245 -13.67 -13.20 -4.76
C GLY A 245 -12.68 -12.14 -5.24
N SER A 246 -13.16 -11.03 -5.83
CA SER A 246 -12.28 -9.87 -6.11
C SER A 246 -11.84 -9.20 -4.82
N TYR A 247 -10.68 -8.55 -4.85
CA TYR A 247 -10.35 -7.50 -3.90
C TYR A 247 -10.88 -6.18 -4.41
N VAL A 248 -11.27 -5.30 -3.52
CA VAL A 248 -11.71 -3.95 -3.82
C VAL A 248 -10.98 -2.96 -2.93
N ASP A 249 -10.70 -1.79 -3.45
CA ASP A 249 -9.92 -0.77 -2.77
C ASP A 249 -10.70 0.53 -2.61
N VAL A 250 -10.55 1.14 -1.45
CA VAL A 250 -11.09 2.47 -1.11
C VAL A 250 -9.90 3.39 -0.93
N ASP A 251 -9.85 4.49 -1.67
CA ASP A 251 -8.82 5.49 -1.45
C ASP A 251 -9.13 6.42 -0.26
N THR A 252 -8.17 7.23 0.10
CA THR A 252 -8.27 8.19 1.20
C THR A 252 -8.03 9.64 0.75
N VAL A 253 -8.37 9.94 -0.50
CA VAL A 253 -8.32 11.31 -1.04
C VAL A 253 -9.32 12.20 -0.30
N GLU A 254 -10.58 11.73 -0.18
CA GLU A 254 -11.59 12.36 0.65
C GLU A 254 -11.48 11.86 2.11
N GLU A 255 -12.00 12.63 3.08
CA GLU A 255 -11.87 12.29 4.50
C GLU A 255 -13.02 11.40 5.00
N ASP A 256 -13.33 10.29 4.32
CA ASP A 256 -14.55 9.50 4.52
C ASP A 256 -14.36 7.98 4.60
N LEU A 257 -13.13 7.48 4.74
CA LEU A 257 -12.84 6.04 4.89
C LEU A 257 -13.76 5.36 5.91
N HIS A 258 -14.05 6.02 7.04
CA HIS A 258 -14.92 5.48 8.08
C HIS A 258 -16.36 5.27 7.62
N VAL A 259 -16.86 6.09 6.68
CA VAL A 259 -18.20 5.97 6.08
C VAL A 259 -18.24 4.71 5.21
N TRP A 260 -17.28 4.61 4.30
CA TRP A 260 -17.25 3.53 3.33
C TRP A 260 -16.88 2.17 3.91
N LEU A 261 -15.99 2.14 4.90
CA LEU A 261 -15.70 0.92 5.67
C LEU A 261 -16.96 0.41 6.40
N ARG A 262 -17.71 1.31 7.01
CA ARG A 262 -19.00 0.96 7.68
C ARG A 262 -20.01 0.47 6.66
N PHE A 263 -20.24 1.22 5.61
CA PHE A 263 -21.16 0.88 4.55
C PHE A 263 -20.86 -0.50 3.95
N TYR A 264 -19.59 -0.74 3.59
CA TYR A 264 -19.15 -2.02 3.04
C TYR A 264 -19.47 -3.20 3.99
N LEU A 265 -19.14 -3.06 5.28
CA LEU A 265 -19.36 -4.10 6.27
C LEU A 265 -20.86 -4.33 6.55
N GLU A 266 -21.66 -3.26 6.68
CA GLU A 266 -23.12 -3.34 6.92
C GLU A 266 -23.86 -3.98 5.75
N HIS A 267 -23.37 -3.82 4.53
CA HIS A 267 -23.93 -4.49 3.34
C HIS A 267 -23.33 -5.88 3.10
N GLY A 268 -22.58 -6.42 4.07
CA GLY A 268 -22.06 -7.78 4.07
C GLY A 268 -20.88 -8.01 3.12
N GLY A 269 -20.10 -6.98 2.89
CA GLY A 269 -18.81 -7.09 2.21
C GLY A 269 -17.83 -7.96 3.03
N PRO A 270 -17.11 -8.91 2.40
CA PRO A 270 -16.16 -9.75 3.10
C PRO A 270 -14.97 -8.92 3.65
N PRO A 271 -14.72 -8.87 4.98
CA PRO A 271 -13.67 -8.02 5.53
C PRO A 271 -12.26 -8.31 5.00
N GLY A 272 -12.03 -9.54 4.52
CA GLY A 272 -10.74 -9.96 3.97
C GLY A 272 -10.49 -9.53 2.51
N GLN A 273 -11.47 -8.93 1.86
CA GLN A 273 -11.42 -8.53 0.45
C GLN A 273 -11.37 -7.00 0.25
N LEU A 274 -11.37 -6.23 1.34
CA LEU A 274 -11.27 -4.78 1.30
C LEU A 274 -9.85 -4.33 1.63
N THR A 275 -9.31 -3.42 0.82
CA THR A 275 -8.08 -2.68 1.09
C THR A 275 -8.36 -1.20 1.18
N ALA A 276 -7.39 -0.44 1.68
CA ALA A 276 -7.39 1.01 1.62
C ALA A 276 -6.03 1.51 1.14
N SER A 277 -6.05 2.55 0.31
CA SER A 277 -4.87 3.19 -0.28
C SER A 277 -4.88 4.70 -0.05
N SER A 278 -3.75 5.36 -0.31
CA SER A 278 -3.69 6.82 -0.21
C SER A 278 -4.13 7.53 -1.48
N ASP A 279 -3.93 6.92 -2.63
CA ASP A 279 -3.95 7.57 -3.95
C ASP A 279 -3.15 8.88 -3.93
N ALA A 280 -2.03 8.87 -3.21
CA ALA A 280 -1.26 10.08 -3.00
C ALA A 280 -0.64 10.57 -4.30
N SER A 281 -0.95 11.81 -4.63
CA SER A 281 -0.38 12.57 -5.74
C SER A 281 -0.48 14.07 -5.44
N ILE A 282 -1.68 14.62 -5.42
CA ILE A 282 -2.02 15.96 -4.91
C ILE A 282 -2.15 15.89 -3.40
N SER A 283 -2.80 14.85 -2.88
CA SER A 283 -2.87 14.54 -1.45
C SER A 283 -1.55 13.93 -0.95
N SER A 284 -1.33 13.96 0.36
CA SER A 284 -0.17 13.34 1.01
C SER A 284 -0.45 11.89 1.37
N PRO A 285 0.54 10.96 1.32
CA PRO A 285 0.39 9.60 1.85
C PRO A 285 -0.11 9.55 3.31
N ARG A 286 0.05 10.65 4.06
CA ARG A 286 -0.43 10.77 5.44
C ARG A 286 -1.95 10.74 5.58
N THR A 287 -2.71 10.93 4.48
CA THR A 287 -4.17 10.79 4.51
C THR A 287 -4.56 9.39 4.94
N LEU A 288 -3.90 8.35 4.43
CA LEU A 288 -4.13 6.96 4.81
C LEU A 288 -3.98 6.75 6.32
N TYR A 289 -2.86 7.18 6.90
CA TYR A 289 -2.64 7.08 8.35
C TYR A 289 -3.67 7.89 9.15
N ARG A 290 -3.96 9.13 8.73
CA ARG A 290 -4.92 9.99 9.44
C ARG A 290 -6.30 9.36 9.48
N GLN A 291 -6.76 8.80 8.38
CA GLN A 291 -8.10 8.19 8.29
C GLN A 291 -8.18 6.84 9.00
N VAL A 292 -7.13 6.00 8.95
CA VAL A 292 -7.03 4.79 9.79
C VAL A 292 -7.13 5.17 11.28
N ARG A 293 -6.42 6.22 11.69
CA ARG A 293 -6.47 6.74 13.04
C ARG A 293 -7.85 7.27 13.42
N ALA A 294 -8.49 8.05 12.55
CA ALA A 294 -9.83 8.58 12.75
C ALA A 294 -10.88 7.48 12.86
N CYS A 295 -10.82 6.43 12.03
CA CYS A 295 -11.69 5.27 12.14
C CYS A 295 -11.71 4.71 13.57
N VAL A 296 -10.54 4.61 14.20
CA VAL A 296 -10.43 4.01 15.54
C VAL A 296 -10.82 5.01 16.63
N LEU A 297 -10.23 6.21 16.63
CA LEU A 297 -10.33 7.15 17.75
C LEU A 297 -11.62 7.99 17.74
N GLU A 298 -12.14 8.28 16.55
CA GLU A 298 -13.26 9.21 16.38
C GLU A 298 -14.54 8.49 15.97
N HIS A 299 -14.41 7.37 15.23
CA HIS A 299 -15.57 6.65 14.68
C HIS A 299 -15.80 5.27 15.29
N GLY A 300 -15.03 4.88 16.33
CA GLY A 300 -15.28 3.73 17.20
C GLY A 300 -15.03 2.36 16.57
N PHE A 301 -14.28 2.28 15.48
CA PHE A 301 -13.84 0.98 14.97
C PHE A 301 -12.77 0.36 15.87
N ALA A 302 -12.86 -0.94 16.09
CA ALA A 302 -11.76 -1.67 16.71
C ALA A 302 -10.53 -1.69 15.76
N LEU A 303 -9.34 -1.50 16.32
CA LEU A 303 -8.09 -1.43 15.52
C LEU A 303 -7.90 -2.66 14.63
N GLU A 304 -8.21 -3.86 15.13
CA GLU A 304 -8.14 -5.12 14.40
C GLU A 304 -9.16 -5.25 13.24
N ARG A 305 -10.11 -4.32 13.13
CA ARG A 305 -11.03 -4.25 11.99
C ARG A 305 -10.50 -3.37 10.87
N VAL A 306 -9.70 -2.37 11.21
CA VAL A 306 -9.15 -1.40 10.24
C VAL A 306 -7.78 -1.84 9.74
N LEU A 307 -6.90 -2.33 10.62
CA LEU A 307 -5.53 -2.74 10.26
C LEU A 307 -5.45 -3.69 9.06
N PRO A 308 -6.31 -4.71 8.92
CA PRO A 308 -6.23 -5.62 7.78
C PRO A 308 -6.29 -4.90 6.42
N CYS A 309 -7.06 -3.82 6.31
CA CYS A 309 -7.23 -3.08 5.04
C CYS A 309 -5.90 -2.48 4.55
N VAL A 310 -5.04 -2.08 5.46
CA VAL A 310 -3.74 -1.43 5.18
C VAL A 310 -2.54 -2.36 5.48
N THR A 311 -2.78 -3.64 5.75
CA THR A 311 -1.73 -4.61 6.08
C THR A 311 -1.97 -5.95 5.39
N SER A 312 -2.63 -6.90 6.07
CA SER A 312 -2.74 -8.29 5.61
C SER A 312 -3.60 -8.46 4.34
N ASN A 313 -4.64 -7.66 4.14
CA ASN A 313 -5.46 -7.74 2.92
C ASN A 313 -4.66 -7.23 1.72
N ALA A 314 -4.01 -6.06 1.86
CA ALA A 314 -3.11 -5.50 0.84
C ALA A 314 -1.98 -6.48 0.52
N ALA A 315 -1.31 -7.06 1.54
CA ALA A 315 -0.28 -8.08 1.32
C ALA A 315 -0.80 -9.30 0.56
N ARG A 316 -2.06 -9.68 0.80
CA ARG A 316 -2.67 -10.87 0.18
C ARG A 316 -2.98 -10.65 -1.30
N VAL A 317 -3.63 -9.53 -1.67
CA VAL A 317 -3.91 -9.22 -3.08
C VAL A 317 -2.62 -9.02 -3.87
N LEU A 318 -1.62 -8.40 -3.25
CA LEU A 318 -0.29 -8.17 -3.84
C LEU A 318 0.62 -9.41 -3.78
N LYS A 319 0.16 -10.52 -3.18
CA LYS A 319 0.92 -11.77 -3.02
C LYS A 319 2.27 -11.59 -2.32
N LEU A 320 2.36 -10.64 -1.40
CA LEU A 320 3.56 -10.32 -0.62
C LEU A 320 3.62 -11.19 0.64
N ALA A 321 3.92 -12.47 0.48
CA ALA A 321 3.86 -13.49 1.54
C ALA A 321 4.70 -13.17 2.79
N GLY A 322 5.73 -12.32 2.66
CA GLY A 322 6.58 -11.90 3.77
C GLY A 322 6.09 -10.68 4.54
N LYS A 323 4.95 -10.07 4.16
CA LYS A 323 4.50 -8.76 4.65
C LYS A 323 3.08 -8.78 5.20
N GLY A 324 2.66 -7.65 5.75
CA GLY A 324 1.29 -7.41 6.25
C GLY A 324 0.94 -8.09 7.56
N GLU A 325 1.87 -8.84 8.16
CA GLU A 325 1.71 -9.53 9.43
C GLU A 325 3.00 -9.49 10.24
N LEU A 326 2.89 -9.44 11.56
CA LEU A 326 4.01 -9.70 12.46
C LEU A 326 4.04 -11.19 12.81
N ALA A 327 5.02 -11.90 12.25
CA ALA A 327 5.25 -13.32 12.55
C ALA A 327 6.73 -13.64 12.36
N GLU A 328 7.22 -14.67 13.08
CA GLU A 328 8.61 -15.13 12.94
C GLU A 328 8.93 -15.50 11.48
N GLY A 329 10.06 -15.01 10.98
CA GLY A 329 10.50 -15.17 9.59
C GLY A 329 9.96 -14.14 8.59
N LYS A 330 8.91 -13.40 8.92
CA LYS A 330 8.35 -12.31 8.09
C LYS A 330 9.28 -11.08 8.08
N SER A 331 9.05 -10.18 7.14
CA SER A 331 9.75 -8.90 7.06
C SER A 331 9.56 -8.10 8.35
N ALA A 332 10.61 -7.46 8.81
CA ALA A 332 10.55 -6.59 9.98
C ALA A 332 10.06 -5.19 9.59
N ASP A 333 8.82 -5.13 9.13
CA ASP A 333 8.06 -3.91 8.90
C ASP A 333 7.15 -3.69 10.11
N VAL A 334 7.52 -2.76 10.98
CA VAL A 334 6.90 -2.61 12.30
C VAL A 334 6.59 -1.15 12.60
N LEU A 335 5.36 -0.89 13.07
CA LEU A 335 4.97 0.38 13.66
C LEU A 335 4.82 0.24 15.16
N VAL A 336 5.30 1.23 15.91
CA VAL A 336 5.00 1.41 17.32
C VAL A 336 4.26 2.72 17.47
N MET A 337 3.03 2.67 17.93
CA MET A 337 2.15 3.84 18.09
C MET A 337 1.67 3.96 19.54
N ARG A 338 1.46 5.17 20.04
CA ARG A 338 0.82 5.37 21.34
C ARG A 338 -0.57 4.77 21.35
N ARG A 339 -0.92 3.97 22.35
CA ARG A 339 -2.23 3.30 22.42
C ARG A 339 -3.41 4.28 22.40
N GLU A 340 -3.31 5.38 23.14
CA GLU A 340 -4.41 6.32 23.33
C GLU A 340 -4.63 7.25 22.15
N SER A 341 -3.56 7.61 21.43
CA SER A 341 -3.62 8.59 20.36
C SER A 341 -3.29 8.02 18.97
N LEU A 342 -2.82 6.78 18.90
CA LEU A 342 -2.24 6.14 17.72
C LEU A 342 -1.14 6.98 17.05
N GLU A 343 -0.52 7.92 17.77
CA GLU A 343 0.61 8.70 17.32
C GLU A 343 1.80 7.78 17.04
N ILE A 344 2.39 7.88 15.87
CA ILE A 344 3.55 7.07 15.46
C ILE A 344 4.76 7.47 16.30
N ARG A 345 5.35 6.49 16.99
CA ARG A 345 6.59 6.63 17.77
C ARG A 345 7.77 6.03 17.04
N GLN A 346 7.60 4.87 16.43
CA GLN A 346 8.65 4.19 15.71
C GLN A 346 8.11 3.68 14.38
N VAL A 347 8.93 3.77 13.34
CA VAL A 347 8.73 3.08 12.07
C VAL A 347 10.00 2.30 11.76
N ILE A 348 9.84 1.00 11.59
CA ILE A 348 10.91 0.09 11.17
C ILE A 348 10.48 -0.48 9.82
N ALA A 349 11.26 -0.24 8.77
CA ALA A 349 11.04 -0.76 7.43
C ALA A 349 12.17 -1.72 7.07
N GLY A 350 11.84 -2.99 6.77
CA GLY A 350 12.83 -4.01 6.47
C GLY A 350 13.92 -4.16 7.54
N GLY A 351 13.58 -3.92 8.81
CA GLY A 351 14.51 -3.94 9.95
C GLY A 351 15.33 -2.67 10.16
N ARG A 352 15.20 -1.69 9.27
CA ARG A 352 15.85 -0.38 9.41
C ARG A 352 14.92 0.60 10.11
N ARG A 353 15.40 1.23 11.17
CA ARG A 353 14.63 2.25 11.90
C ARG A 353 14.60 3.55 11.09
N MET A 354 13.42 3.98 10.67
CA MET A 354 13.20 5.16 9.84
C MET A 354 12.67 6.34 10.65
N VAL A 355 11.85 6.06 11.69
CA VAL A 355 11.33 7.04 12.64
C VAL A 355 11.69 6.59 14.05
N ARG A 356 12.19 7.52 14.86
CA ARG A 356 12.52 7.34 16.28
C ARG A 356 11.81 8.41 17.09
N ASP A 357 11.01 7.98 18.05
CA ASP A 357 10.27 8.88 18.95
C ASP A 357 9.45 9.96 18.25
N GLY A 358 8.91 9.64 17.07
CA GLY A 358 8.15 10.54 16.22
C GLY A 358 8.97 11.40 15.26
N GLU A 359 10.31 11.31 15.32
CA GLU A 359 11.23 12.08 14.49
C GLU A 359 11.87 11.19 13.41
N LEU A 360 12.00 11.71 12.19
CA LEU A 360 12.74 11.04 11.11
C LEU A 360 14.22 10.89 11.49
N VAL A 361 14.76 9.68 11.36
CA VAL A 361 16.19 9.38 11.65
C VAL A 361 16.98 9.04 10.40
N PHE A 362 16.39 9.21 9.22
CA PHE A 362 17.09 9.17 7.95
C PHE A 362 16.87 10.47 7.18
N ARG A 363 17.64 10.65 6.14
CA ARG A 363 17.53 11.75 5.21
C ARG A 363 17.66 11.19 3.80
N GLU A 364 16.85 11.69 2.89
CA GLU A 364 16.94 11.31 1.48
C GLU A 364 18.34 11.56 0.95
N LYS A 365 18.85 10.61 0.18
CA LYS A 365 20.23 10.64 -0.32
C LYS A 365 20.56 11.92 -1.08
N PHE A 366 19.63 12.44 -1.89
CA PHE A 366 19.83 13.66 -2.66
C PHE A 366 20.00 14.92 -1.77
N LEU A 367 19.44 14.90 -0.54
CA LEU A 367 19.56 16.02 0.40
C LEU A 367 20.90 16.06 1.14
N GLU A 368 21.68 14.98 1.17
CA GLU A 368 22.97 14.92 1.89
C GLU A 368 23.97 15.97 1.37
N GLY A 369 23.98 16.19 0.04
CA GLY A 369 24.85 17.20 -0.60
C GLY A 369 24.11 18.41 -1.17
N SER A 370 22.83 18.63 -0.80
CA SER A 370 21.97 19.67 -1.37
C SER A 370 21.74 20.81 -0.39
N ASN A 371 21.61 22.03 -0.93
CA ASN A 371 21.11 23.20 -0.19
C ASN A 371 19.59 23.36 -0.31
N ARG A 372 18.87 22.43 -0.96
CA ARG A 372 17.43 22.42 -1.04
C ARG A 372 16.81 22.03 0.31
N ARG A 373 15.59 22.52 0.55
CA ARG A 373 14.80 22.15 1.73
C ARG A 373 13.49 21.55 1.27
N VAL A 374 13.12 20.39 1.82
CA VAL A 374 11.81 19.77 1.69
C VAL A 374 11.06 20.02 3.00
N ARG A 375 9.84 20.57 2.91
CA ARG A 375 8.95 20.74 4.06
C ARG A 375 7.83 19.74 3.95
N LEU A 376 7.67 18.92 4.98
CA LEU A 376 6.56 17.99 5.10
C LEU A 376 5.40 18.66 5.84
N GLU A 377 4.17 18.27 5.53
CA GLU A 377 3.00 18.71 6.28
C GLU A 377 3.14 18.33 7.76
N GLY A 378 2.83 19.26 8.66
CA GLY A 378 2.94 19.07 10.10
C GLY A 378 4.36 19.10 10.67
N ALA A 379 5.39 19.28 9.87
CA ALA A 379 6.74 19.58 10.36
C ALA A 379 6.76 21.01 10.93
N ARG A 380 6.95 21.14 12.25
CA ARG A 380 7.19 22.46 12.85
C ARG A 380 8.47 23.02 12.25
N ALA A 381 8.42 24.25 11.71
CA ALA A 381 9.63 24.99 11.36
C ALA A 381 10.45 25.17 12.65
N ARG A 382 11.63 24.57 12.71
CA ARG A 382 12.65 24.87 13.71
C ARG A 382 13.44 26.09 13.28
#